data_a900c2965586f6484a96763826b005d1
#
_entry.id   a900c2965586f6484a96763826b005d1
#
_cell.length_a   1.000
_cell.length_b   1.000
_cell.length_c   1.000
_cell.angle_alpha   90.00
_cell.angle_beta   90.00
_cell.angle_gamma   90.00
#
_symmetry.space_group_name_H-M   'P 1'
#
loop_
_entity.id
_entity.type
_entity.pdbx_description
1 polymer ?
#
loop_
_entity_poly.entity_id
_entity_poly.type
_entity_poly.pdbx_seq_one_letter_code
_entity_poly.pdbx_strand_id
1 'polypeptide(L)'
;MLAALIAMLVSAAGAQEFPNKTIRIVVGFPAGGPSDVPARILAEKLRVLGQPVIVENKTGAAGMIALNDVLAQPRDGHTLLLCSYIDAINPLLYRKVAYRLDDIAPVSLIQKAYYAFTISNELPVNDLKGFVAHAKSKPGALNYGKVGAGSVTELLAKQLEKVAGISMTGVTFRGTGPAVQEIAAGRLDFMVGPLAVTIPLHEAKKVKIIGMTSPERLPVAPDVPTLKEQGTDIVNYGWWGVCAAAGTPRPILETLNRHVATAVASPEFKTVIEKTGVIPVSSSVDEFAAIIAETAKEAGVMIKELGIEQLD
;
A
#
# COMPACT_ATOMS: atom_id res chain seq x y z
N MET A 1 18.61 -54.35 -35.71
CA MET A 1 19.23 -53.54 -34.64
C MET A 1 19.34 -52.06 -35.00
N LEU A 2 18.31 -51.46 -35.59
CA LEU A 2 18.30 -50.02 -35.97
C LEU A 2 17.15 -49.21 -35.32
N ALA A 3 16.37 -49.81 -34.42
CA ALA A 3 15.20 -49.18 -33.77
C ALA A 3 15.46 -48.70 -32.34
N ALA A 4 16.68 -48.87 -31.78
CA ALA A 4 17.00 -48.55 -30.40
C ALA A 4 17.76 -47.22 -30.21
N LEU A 5 18.05 -46.45 -31.30
CA LEU A 5 18.85 -45.21 -31.24
C LEU A 5 18.02 -43.92 -31.37
N ILE A 6 16.69 -44.00 -31.49
CA ILE A 6 15.80 -42.84 -31.69
C ILE A 6 15.13 -42.39 -30.35
N ALA A 7 15.29 -43.15 -29.25
CA ALA A 7 14.58 -42.87 -28.01
C ALA A 7 15.36 -41.96 -26.99
N MET A 8 16.51 -41.40 -27.36
CA MET A 8 17.33 -40.53 -26.45
C MET A 8 17.45 -39.08 -26.91
N LEU A 9 16.60 -38.63 -27.79
CA LEU A 9 16.38 -37.19 -28.06
C LEU A 9 15.14 -36.70 -27.33
N VAL A 10 14.89 -37.14 -26.08
CA VAL A 10 13.96 -36.44 -25.21
C VAL A 10 14.69 -35.18 -24.76
N SER A 11 14.34 -34.13 -25.49
CA SER A 11 14.51 -32.73 -25.19
C SER A 11 14.89 -32.46 -23.72
N ALA A 12 16.15 -32.13 -23.48
CA ALA A 12 16.43 -31.10 -22.53
C ALA A 12 15.73 -29.83 -23.06
N ALA A 13 14.45 -29.66 -22.74
CA ALA A 13 13.83 -28.35 -22.76
C ALA A 13 14.67 -27.53 -21.86
N GLY A 14 15.70 -26.86 -22.41
CA GLY A 14 16.60 -25.98 -21.68
C GLY A 14 15.71 -25.06 -20.91
N ALA A 15 15.84 -25.07 -19.58
CA ALA A 15 15.22 -24.07 -18.74
C ALA A 15 15.64 -22.72 -19.34
N GLN A 16 14.68 -22.09 -20.03
CA GLN A 16 14.94 -20.85 -20.75
C GLN A 16 15.47 -19.86 -19.72
N GLU A 17 16.73 -19.43 -19.87
CA GLU A 17 17.37 -18.54 -18.87
C GLU A 17 16.47 -17.32 -18.65
N PHE A 18 16.08 -17.11 -17.42
CA PHE A 18 15.30 -15.94 -17.02
C PHE A 18 16.24 -14.83 -16.55
N PRO A 19 16.05 -13.56 -17.00
CA PRO A 19 15.12 -13.14 -18.07
C PRO A 19 15.76 -13.25 -19.47
N ASN A 20 14.96 -13.57 -20.49
CA ASN A 20 15.39 -13.66 -21.91
C ASN A 20 14.73 -12.62 -22.83
N LYS A 21 13.91 -11.75 -22.26
CA LYS A 21 13.23 -10.63 -22.95
C LYS A 21 12.97 -9.50 -21.97
N THR A 22 12.48 -8.37 -22.49
CA THR A 22 12.09 -7.19 -21.70
C THR A 22 11.17 -7.57 -20.54
N ILE A 23 11.49 -7.06 -19.35
CA ILE A 23 10.61 -7.12 -18.17
C ILE A 23 9.74 -5.87 -18.16
N ARG A 24 8.44 -6.04 -17.91
CA ARG A 24 7.45 -4.96 -17.76
C ARG A 24 6.99 -4.88 -16.31
N ILE A 25 7.05 -3.69 -15.71
CA ILE A 25 6.43 -3.40 -14.41
C ILE A 25 5.19 -2.55 -14.69
N VAL A 26 4.02 -3.14 -14.49
CA VAL A 26 2.73 -2.47 -14.69
C VAL A 26 2.30 -1.79 -13.39
N VAL A 27 1.90 -0.52 -13.48
CA VAL A 27 1.51 0.33 -12.35
C VAL A 27 0.06 0.76 -12.53
N GLY A 28 -0.81 0.47 -11.56
CA GLY A 28 -2.25 0.76 -11.60
C GLY A 28 -2.63 2.22 -11.33
N PHE A 29 -1.65 3.10 -11.12
CA PHE A 29 -1.84 4.48 -10.70
C PHE A 29 -1.08 5.47 -11.59
N PRO A 30 -1.43 6.77 -11.56
CA PRO A 30 -0.79 7.78 -12.40
C PRO A 30 0.72 7.90 -12.19
N ALA A 31 1.41 8.31 -13.24
CA ALA A 31 2.85 8.60 -13.21
C ALA A 31 3.19 9.70 -12.18
N GLY A 32 4.35 9.56 -11.53
CA GLY A 32 4.83 10.47 -10.48
C GLY A 32 4.21 10.23 -9.10
N GLY A 33 3.28 9.30 -8.97
CA GLY A 33 2.64 8.95 -7.70
C GLY A 33 3.45 7.95 -6.85
N PRO A 34 2.91 7.62 -5.64
CA PRO A 34 3.58 6.74 -4.66
C PRO A 34 3.88 5.32 -5.16
N SER A 35 3.18 4.86 -6.21
CA SER A 35 3.43 3.57 -6.85
C SER A 35 4.41 3.70 -8.02
N ASP A 36 4.37 4.80 -8.77
CA ASP A 36 5.17 4.97 -9.98
C ASP A 36 6.65 5.26 -9.68
N VAL A 37 6.91 6.15 -8.72
CA VAL A 37 8.28 6.54 -8.36
C VAL A 37 9.13 5.34 -7.96
N PRO A 38 8.72 4.47 -7.00
CA PRO A 38 9.49 3.27 -6.66
C PRO A 38 9.60 2.28 -7.82
N ALA A 39 8.55 2.15 -8.68
CA ALA A 39 8.60 1.28 -9.85
C ALA A 39 9.71 1.69 -10.82
N ARG A 40 9.90 3.00 -11.06
CA ARG A 40 10.95 3.50 -11.96
C ARG A 40 12.35 3.28 -11.40
N ILE A 41 12.54 3.46 -10.10
CA ILE A 41 13.83 3.17 -9.45
C ILE A 41 14.12 1.68 -9.54
N LEU A 42 13.13 0.81 -9.24
CA LEU A 42 13.27 -0.63 -9.39
C LEU A 42 13.61 -1.01 -10.83
N ALA A 43 12.91 -0.45 -11.82
CA ALA A 43 13.15 -0.74 -13.24
C ALA A 43 14.61 -0.46 -13.62
N GLU A 44 15.17 0.66 -13.18
CA GLU A 44 16.57 0.98 -13.44
C GLU A 44 17.53 -0.03 -12.77
N LYS A 45 17.29 -0.37 -11.49
CA LYS A 45 18.13 -1.31 -10.75
C LYS A 45 18.02 -2.75 -11.25
N LEU A 46 16.86 -3.17 -11.74
CA LEU A 46 16.63 -4.52 -12.24
C LEU A 46 17.26 -4.77 -13.62
N ARG A 47 17.75 -3.74 -14.32
CA ARG A 47 18.52 -3.93 -15.57
C ARG A 47 19.80 -4.75 -15.39
N VAL A 48 20.28 -4.90 -14.16
CA VAL A 48 21.38 -5.82 -13.84
C VAL A 48 21.09 -7.28 -14.22
N LEU A 49 19.80 -7.62 -14.40
CA LEU A 49 19.37 -8.92 -14.91
C LEU A 49 19.68 -9.14 -16.42
N GLY A 50 20.27 -8.14 -17.10
CA GLY A 50 20.71 -8.27 -18.49
C GLY A 50 19.64 -7.99 -19.55
N GLN A 51 18.42 -7.59 -19.14
CA GLN A 51 17.33 -7.25 -20.06
C GLN A 51 16.80 -5.83 -19.76
N PRO A 52 16.21 -5.16 -20.77
CA PRO A 52 15.49 -3.92 -20.53
C PRO A 52 14.34 -4.11 -19.52
N VAL A 53 14.17 -3.16 -18.63
CA VAL A 53 13.02 -3.12 -17.70
C VAL A 53 12.28 -1.81 -17.93
N ILE A 54 10.98 -1.90 -18.21
CA ILE A 54 10.12 -0.76 -18.52
C ILE A 54 8.96 -0.64 -17.52
N VAL A 55 8.50 0.59 -17.30
CA VAL A 55 7.33 0.87 -16.45
C VAL A 55 6.19 1.34 -17.33
N GLU A 56 5.01 0.74 -17.16
CA GLU A 56 3.78 1.09 -17.85
C GLU A 56 2.67 1.45 -16.86
N ASN A 57 2.10 2.65 -16.99
CA ASN A 57 0.98 3.07 -16.15
C ASN A 57 -0.35 2.71 -16.84
N LYS A 58 -1.13 1.81 -16.22
CA LYS A 58 -2.48 1.39 -16.65
C LYS A 58 -3.50 1.74 -15.57
N THR A 59 -3.93 2.98 -15.56
CA THR A 59 -4.76 3.55 -14.48
C THR A 59 -6.25 3.20 -14.63
N GLY A 60 -6.94 3.12 -13.50
CA GLY A 60 -8.40 2.98 -13.44
C GLY A 60 -8.88 1.84 -12.56
N ALA A 61 -10.17 1.89 -12.19
CA ALA A 61 -10.85 0.91 -11.36
C ALA A 61 -10.02 0.47 -10.13
N ALA A 62 -9.53 1.44 -9.34
CA ALA A 62 -8.71 1.18 -8.14
C ALA A 62 -7.50 0.25 -8.39
N GLY A 63 -6.85 0.33 -9.56
CA GLY A 63 -5.70 -0.51 -9.93
C GLY A 63 -6.07 -1.83 -10.62
N MET A 64 -7.35 -2.22 -10.64
CA MET A 64 -7.80 -3.50 -11.21
C MET A 64 -7.49 -3.64 -12.71
N ILE A 65 -7.45 -2.53 -13.48
CA ILE A 65 -7.07 -2.57 -14.91
C ILE A 65 -5.64 -3.08 -15.07
N ALA A 66 -4.70 -2.57 -14.27
CA ALA A 66 -3.30 -2.99 -14.30
C ALA A 66 -3.14 -4.46 -13.88
N LEU A 67 -3.80 -4.86 -12.81
CA LEU A 67 -3.75 -6.23 -12.31
C LEU A 67 -4.29 -7.22 -13.36
N ASN A 68 -5.46 -6.94 -13.96
CA ASN A 68 -6.03 -7.79 -15.00
C ASN A 68 -5.13 -7.89 -16.25
N ASP A 69 -4.43 -6.79 -16.61
CA ASP A 69 -3.43 -6.83 -17.69
C ASP A 69 -2.29 -7.81 -17.36
N VAL A 70 -1.77 -7.76 -16.13
CA VAL A 70 -0.71 -8.69 -15.70
C VAL A 70 -1.19 -10.14 -15.69
N LEU A 71 -2.39 -10.40 -15.21
CA LEU A 71 -2.97 -11.75 -15.15
C LEU A 71 -3.25 -12.35 -16.52
N ALA A 72 -3.45 -11.52 -17.54
CA ALA A 72 -3.64 -11.94 -18.93
C ALA A 72 -2.32 -12.29 -19.65
N GLN A 73 -1.16 -12.01 -19.04
CA GLN A 73 0.15 -12.30 -19.66
C GLN A 73 0.67 -13.70 -19.31
N PRO A 74 1.69 -14.19 -20.05
CA PRO A 74 2.37 -15.43 -19.70
C PRO A 74 2.93 -15.40 -18.28
N ARG A 75 2.83 -16.54 -17.59
CA ARG A 75 3.28 -16.70 -16.21
C ARG A 75 4.78 -17.02 -16.13
N ASP A 76 5.58 -16.24 -16.82
CA ASP A 76 7.01 -16.44 -17.03
C ASP A 76 7.91 -15.41 -16.31
N GLY A 77 7.31 -14.55 -15.47
CA GLY A 77 8.01 -13.55 -14.68
C GLY A 77 8.41 -12.27 -15.42
N HIS A 78 8.12 -12.15 -16.73
CA HIS A 78 8.47 -10.95 -17.49
C HIS A 78 7.44 -9.82 -17.41
N THR A 79 6.25 -10.09 -16.88
CA THR A 79 5.27 -9.04 -16.57
C THR A 79 4.95 -9.05 -15.09
N LEU A 80 5.25 -7.94 -14.43
CA LEU A 80 5.12 -7.75 -13.00
C LEU A 80 4.11 -6.66 -12.72
N LEU A 81 3.42 -6.75 -11.60
CA LEU A 81 2.59 -5.69 -11.04
C LEU A 81 3.37 -4.97 -9.94
N LEU A 82 3.36 -3.66 -9.93
CA LEU A 82 3.58 -2.94 -8.69
C LEU A 82 2.29 -3.00 -7.89
N CYS A 83 2.16 -4.04 -7.08
CA CYS A 83 0.99 -4.28 -6.25
C CYS A 83 1.02 -3.46 -4.96
N SER A 84 -0.14 -3.27 -4.37
CA SER A 84 -0.32 -2.53 -3.13
C SER A 84 -1.41 -3.16 -2.26
N TYR A 85 -1.54 -2.69 -1.03
CA TYR A 85 -2.59 -3.15 -0.13
C TYR A 85 -4.00 -3.04 -0.73
N ILE A 86 -4.22 -2.11 -1.69
CA ILE A 86 -5.51 -1.95 -2.38
C ILE A 86 -5.88 -3.22 -3.15
N ASP A 87 -4.90 -3.87 -3.78
CA ASP A 87 -5.12 -5.11 -4.54
C ASP A 87 -5.57 -6.26 -3.63
N ALA A 88 -5.16 -6.25 -2.36
CA ALA A 88 -5.59 -7.23 -1.36
C ALA A 88 -7.03 -6.98 -0.85
N ILE A 89 -7.48 -5.74 -0.84
CA ILE A 89 -8.79 -5.38 -0.26
C ILE A 89 -9.90 -5.16 -1.30
N ASN A 90 -9.58 -4.89 -2.56
CA ASN A 90 -10.57 -4.71 -3.62
C ASN A 90 -11.62 -5.85 -3.69
N PRO A 91 -11.26 -7.15 -3.56
CA PRO A 91 -12.25 -8.24 -3.55
C PRO A 91 -13.25 -8.18 -2.40
N LEU A 92 -12.94 -7.43 -1.35
CA LEU A 92 -13.81 -7.23 -0.19
C LEU A 92 -14.71 -5.99 -0.34
N LEU A 93 -14.20 -4.97 -1.07
CA LEU A 93 -14.86 -3.68 -1.24
C LEU A 93 -15.78 -3.62 -2.45
N TYR A 94 -15.50 -4.36 -3.52
CA TYR A 94 -16.24 -4.31 -4.77
C TYR A 94 -16.97 -5.63 -5.04
N ARG A 95 -18.22 -5.55 -5.50
CA ARG A 95 -19.03 -6.72 -5.89
C ARG A 95 -18.51 -7.40 -7.16
N LYS A 96 -17.91 -6.62 -8.06
CA LYS A 96 -17.42 -7.08 -9.37
C LYS A 96 -15.93 -6.92 -9.48
N VAL A 97 -15.21 -7.94 -9.05
CA VAL A 97 -13.75 -8.04 -9.18
C VAL A 97 -13.42 -9.24 -10.05
N ALA A 98 -12.61 -9.02 -11.10
CA ALA A 98 -12.27 -10.06 -12.07
C ALA A 98 -11.06 -10.93 -11.66
N TYR A 99 -10.61 -10.85 -10.41
CA TYR A 99 -9.50 -11.63 -9.90
C TYR A 99 -9.76 -12.11 -8.46
N ARG A 100 -9.00 -13.10 -8.04
CA ARG A 100 -8.90 -13.58 -6.66
C ARG A 100 -7.50 -13.32 -6.13
N LEU A 101 -7.32 -13.28 -4.82
CA LEU A 101 -5.97 -13.13 -4.23
C LEU A 101 -5.04 -14.26 -4.63
N ASP A 102 -5.56 -15.47 -4.79
CA ASP A 102 -4.79 -16.63 -5.23
C ASP A 102 -4.27 -16.52 -6.68
N ASP A 103 -4.76 -15.55 -7.46
CA ASP A 103 -4.26 -15.27 -8.81
C ASP A 103 -2.96 -14.44 -8.79
N ILE A 104 -2.55 -13.94 -7.62
CA ILE A 104 -1.39 -13.10 -7.42
C ILE A 104 -0.26 -13.90 -6.78
N ALA A 105 0.91 -13.91 -7.40
CA ALA A 105 2.14 -14.46 -6.83
C ALA A 105 3.00 -13.33 -6.24
N PRO A 106 3.18 -13.25 -4.92
CA PRO A 106 4.06 -12.27 -4.29
C PRO A 106 5.51 -12.45 -4.72
N VAL A 107 6.23 -11.35 -4.94
CA VAL A 107 7.68 -11.36 -5.16
C VAL A 107 8.40 -10.76 -3.96
N SER A 108 8.12 -9.51 -3.63
CA SER A 108 8.71 -8.83 -2.47
C SER A 108 7.89 -7.61 -2.07
N LEU A 109 7.74 -7.37 -0.78
CA LEU A 109 7.47 -6.05 -0.26
C LEU A 109 8.59 -5.09 -0.70
N ILE A 110 8.29 -3.80 -0.89
CA ILE A 110 9.31 -2.79 -1.23
C ILE A 110 9.26 -1.58 -0.31
N GLN A 111 8.10 -1.27 0.26
CA GLN A 111 7.93 -0.14 1.18
C GLN A 111 6.64 -0.24 2.00
N LYS A 112 6.65 0.43 3.17
CA LYS A 112 5.50 0.62 4.06
C LYS A 112 5.27 2.09 4.33
N ALA A 113 4.00 2.48 4.43
CA ALA A 113 3.60 3.84 4.83
C ALA A 113 2.64 3.76 6.02
N TYR A 114 2.94 4.52 7.05
CA TYR A 114 2.05 4.67 8.20
C TYR A 114 1.13 5.87 8.03
N TYR A 115 0.07 5.90 8.82
CA TYR A 115 -0.94 6.94 8.80
C TYR A 115 -0.83 7.82 10.03
N ALA A 116 -1.18 9.09 9.87
CA ALA A 116 -1.28 10.06 10.95
C ALA A 116 -2.74 10.40 11.23
N PHE A 117 -3.09 10.45 12.49
CA PHE A 117 -4.32 11.01 13.00
C PHE A 117 -4.06 12.50 13.24
N THR A 118 -4.65 13.32 12.39
CA THR A 118 -4.35 14.74 12.24
C THR A 118 -5.59 15.55 12.55
N ILE A 119 -5.42 16.61 13.34
CA ILE A 119 -6.50 17.54 13.70
C ILE A 119 -6.17 18.96 13.27
N SER A 120 -7.22 19.75 13.05
CA SER A 120 -7.10 21.19 12.81
C SER A 120 -6.53 21.91 14.03
N ASN A 121 -5.80 22.99 13.79
CA ASN A 121 -5.33 23.90 14.84
C ASN A 121 -6.47 24.65 15.53
N GLU A 122 -7.62 24.79 14.89
CA GLU A 122 -8.83 25.44 15.45
C GLU A 122 -9.42 24.65 16.63
N LEU A 123 -9.12 23.34 16.73
CA LEU A 123 -9.56 22.54 17.86
C LEU A 123 -8.73 22.86 19.13
N PRO A 124 -9.40 23.09 20.28
CA PRO A 124 -8.74 23.47 21.53
C PRO A 124 -8.13 22.26 22.28
N VAL A 125 -7.54 21.32 21.51
CA VAL A 125 -6.96 20.07 22.02
C VAL A 125 -5.63 19.79 21.30
N ASN A 126 -4.73 19.03 21.95
CA ASN A 126 -3.38 18.80 21.43
C ASN A 126 -2.95 17.32 21.42
N ASP A 127 -3.78 16.41 21.92
CA ASP A 127 -3.49 14.98 22.01
C ASP A 127 -4.74 14.15 21.74
N LEU A 128 -4.57 12.84 21.61
CA LEU A 128 -5.66 11.91 21.34
C LEU A 128 -6.72 11.91 22.46
N LYS A 129 -6.29 11.97 23.73
CA LYS A 129 -7.19 11.97 24.88
C LYS A 129 -8.10 13.20 24.89
N GLY A 130 -7.52 14.38 24.67
CA GLY A 130 -8.26 15.64 24.55
C GLY A 130 -9.21 15.63 23.35
N PHE A 131 -8.77 15.10 22.21
CA PHE A 131 -9.62 14.97 21.02
C PHE A 131 -10.82 14.05 21.28
N VAL A 132 -10.61 12.88 21.87
CA VAL A 132 -11.69 11.95 22.22
C VAL A 132 -12.67 12.59 23.22
N ALA A 133 -12.18 13.28 24.25
CA ALA A 133 -13.02 13.98 25.21
C ALA A 133 -13.87 15.08 24.52
N HIS A 134 -13.24 15.84 23.63
CA HIS A 134 -13.93 16.90 22.86
C HIS A 134 -15.00 16.31 21.93
N ALA A 135 -14.69 15.23 21.21
CA ALA A 135 -15.64 14.56 20.31
C ALA A 135 -16.84 13.95 21.10
N LYS A 136 -16.59 13.38 22.29
CA LYS A 136 -17.66 12.88 23.18
C LYS A 136 -18.60 13.98 23.67
N SER A 137 -18.09 15.20 23.87
CA SER A 137 -18.92 16.33 24.31
C SER A 137 -19.83 16.90 23.22
N LYS A 138 -19.55 16.56 21.95
CA LYS A 138 -20.29 17.05 20.76
C LYS A 138 -20.48 15.92 19.75
N PRO A 139 -21.30 14.89 20.05
CA PRO A 139 -21.47 13.74 19.17
C PRO A 139 -21.93 14.13 17.77
N GLY A 140 -21.25 13.67 16.72
CA GLY A 140 -21.57 13.94 15.32
C GLY A 140 -21.23 15.35 14.81
N ALA A 141 -20.79 16.28 15.67
CA ALA A 141 -20.51 17.65 15.26
C ALA A 141 -19.16 17.83 14.55
N LEU A 142 -18.17 16.97 14.85
CA LEU A 142 -16.88 17.03 14.21
C LEU A 142 -16.90 16.39 12.82
N ASN A 143 -16.30 17.06 11.84
CA ASN A 143 -16.18 16.56 10.48
C ASN A 143 -14.83 15.89 10.27
N TYR A 144 -14.82 14.69 9.65
CA TYR A 144 -13.58 14.05 9.25
C TYR A 144 -13.49 13.83 7.73
N GLY A 145 -12.28 13.98 7.19
CA GLY A 145 -11.99 13.78 5.77
C GLY A 145 -11.75 12.31 5.43
N LYS A 146 -12.41 11.83 4.35
CA LYS A 146 -12.19 10.52 3.76
C LYS A 146 -12.02 10.62 2.24
N VAL A 147 -11.28 9.68 1.63
CA VAL A 147 -10.99 9.70 0.19
C VAL A 147 -11.80 8.65 -0.59
N GLY A 148 -13.03 8.44 -0.18
CA GLY A 148 -13.96 7.48 -0.76
C GLY A 148 -14.42 6.43 0.25
N ALA A 149 -15.52 5.76 -0.08
CA ALA A 149 -16.08 4.68 0.74
C ALA A 149 -15.11 3.49 0.78
N GLY A 150 -14.92 2.91 1.98
CA GLY A 150 -14.01 1.79 2.19
C GLY A 150 -12.52 2.13 2.10
N SER A 151 -12.15 3.39 1.91
CA SER A 151 -10.74 3.79 1.94
C SER A 151 -10.12 3.55 3.31
N VAL A 152 -8.81 3.27 3.38
CA VAL A 152 -8.08 3.12 4.66
C VAL A 152 -8.28 4.32 5.57
N THR A 153 -8.35 5.52 5.00
CA THR A 153 -8.58 6.75 5.77
C THR A 153 -9.96 6.74 6.46
N GLU A 154 -10.98 6.21 5.80
CA GLU A 154 -12.31 6.02 6.41
C GLU A 154 -12.31 4.88 7.42
N LEU A 155 -11.72 3.71 7.05
CA LEU A 155 -11.65 2.55 7.93
C LEU A 155 -11.00 2.88 9.26
N LEU A 156 -9.86 3.56 9.25
CA LEU A 156 -9.13 3.96 10.45
C LEU A 156 -9.87 5.03 11.28
N ALA A 157 -10.55 5.97 10.62
CA ALA A 157 -11.40 6.94 11.32
C ALA A 157 -12.59 6.24 12.02
N LYS A 158 -13.24 5.32 11.33
CA LYS A 158 -14.32 4.49 11.88
C LYS A 158 -13.84 3.56 13.00
N GLN A 159 -12.64 3.00 12.87
CA GLN A 159 -12.04 2.21 13.94
C GLN A 159 -11.82 3.06 15.20
N LEU A 160 -11.34 4.31 15.06
CA LEU A 160 -11.24 5.22 16.18
C LEU A 160 -12.62 5.52 16.81
N GLU A 161 -13.63 5.80 15.97
CA GLU A 161 -15.00 6.03 16.48
C GLU A 161 -15.47 4.86 17.35
N LYS A 162 -15.28 3.62 16.88
CA LYS A 162 -15.66 2.40 17.57
C LYS A 162 -14.91 2.23 18.89
N VAL A 163 -13.57 2.29 18.86
CA VAL A 163 -12.72 2.04 20.02
C VAL A 163 -12.90 3.13 21.09
N ALA A 164 -13.00 4.39 20.65
CA ALA A 164 -13.14 5.52 21.57
C ALA A 164 -14.58 5.83 22.00
N GLY A 165 -15.59 5.22 21.35
CA GLY A 165 -17.01 5.52 21.61
C GLY A 165 -17.38 6.96 21.24
N ILE A 166 -16.92 7.44 20.09
CA ILE A 166 -17.22 8.78 19.55
C ILE A 166 -17.98 8.66 18.22
N SER A 167 -18.55 9.77 17.76
CA SER A 167 -19.21 9.86 16.45
C SER A 167 -18.79 11.13 15.74
N MET A 168 -18.44 11.02 14.46
CA MET A 168 -18.04 12.11 13.59
C MET A 168 -18.78 12.05 12.24
N THR A 169 -18.86 13.17 11.52
CA THR A 169 -19.47 13.25 10.20
C THR A 169 -18.43 13.16 9.10
N GLY A 170 -18.53 12.15 8.21
CA GLY A 170 -17.57 11.92 7.12
C GLY A 170 -17.80 12.82 5.91
N VAL A 171 -16.78 13.55 5.46
CA VAL A 171 -16.78 14.38 4.25
C VAL A 171 -15.86 13.75 3.20
N THR A 172 -16.41 13.46 2.01
CA THR A 172 -15.67 12.77 0.94
C THR A 172 -14.87 13.75 0.09
N PHE A 173 -13.58 13.45 -0.12
CA PHE A 173 -12.67 14.20 -0.98
C PHE A 173 -12.15 13.33 -2.13
N ARG A 174 -11.79 13.97 -3.25
CA ARG A 174 -11.16 13.31 -4.40
C ARG A 174 -9.64 13.14 -4.21
N GLY A 175 -9.25 12.47 -3.10
CA GLY A 175 -7.86 12.22 -2.72
C GLY A 175 -7.42 12.97 -1.47
N THR A 176 -6.25 12.59 -0.93
CA THR A 176 -5.71 13.12 0.33
C THR A 176 -5.30 14.60 0.21
N GLY A 177 -4.80 15.03 -0.94
CA GLY A 177 -4.34 16.42 -1.14
C GLY A 177 -5.41 17.47 -0.84
N PRO A 178 -6.60 17.42 -1.47
CA PRO A 178 -7.71 18.32 -1.13
C PRO A 178 -8.10 18.28 0.36
N ALA A 179 -8.19 17.08 0.96
CA ALA A 179 -8.54 16.95 2.38
C ALA A 179 -7.51 17.63 3.31
N VAL A 180 -6.22 17.49 2.99
CA VAL A 180 -5.12 18.13 3.72
C VAL A 180 -5.19 19.65 3.66
N GLN A 181 -5.60 20.23 2.54
CA GLN A 181 -5.79 21.67 2.44
C GLN A 181 -6.95 22.17 3.30
N GLU A 182 -8.05 21.41 3.37
CA GLU A 182 -9.20 21.76 4.18
C GLU A 182 -8.91 21.71 5.69
N ILE A 183 -8.16 20.71 6.17
CA ILE A 183 -7.80 20.63 7.59
C ILE A 183 -6.79 21.73 7.96
N ALA A 184 -5.84 22.05 7.08
CA ALA A 184 -4.89 23.13 7.29
C ALA A 184 -5.55 24.52 7.28
N ALA A 185 -6.69 24.66 6.62
CA ALA A 185 -7.51 25.87 6.56
C ALA A 185 -8.57 25.95 7.67
N GLY A 186 -8.64 24.97 8.57
CA GLY A 186 -9.61 24.96 9.66
C GLY A 186 -11.04 24.61 9.26
N ARG A 187 -11.28 24.14 8.02
CA ARG A 187 -12.62 23.77 7.54
C ARG A 187 -12.94 22.28 7.70
N LEU A 188 -11.98 21.51 8.15
CA LEU A 188 -12.11 20.10 8.50
C LEU A 188 -11.47 19.89 9.88
N ASP A 189 -12.14 19.12 10.75
CA ASP A 189 -11.70 18.96 12.16
C ASP A 189 -10.66 17.85 12.31
N PHE A 190 -10.83 16.74 11.58
CA PHE A 190 -10.02 15.54 11.73
C PHE A 190 -9.79 14.87 10.35
N MET A 191 -8.65 14.25 10.19
CA MET A 191 -8.40 13.31 9.10
C MET A 191 -7.39 12.24 9.47
N VAL A 192 -7.54 11.08 8.88
CA VAL A 192 -6.46 10.09 8.79
C VAL A 192 -5.80 10.25 7.43
N GLY A 193 -4.51 10.46 7.41
CA GLY A 193 -3.76 10.63 6.16
C GLY A 193 -2.41 9.92 6.19
N PRO A 194 -1.83 9.59 5.03
CA PRO A 194 -0.46 9.12 4.97
C PRO A 194 0.48 10.12 5.63
N LEU A 195 1.40 9.61 6.45
CA LEU A 195 2.33 10.44 7.23
C LEU A 195 3.13 11.40 6.33
N ALA A 196 3.50 10.94 5.13
CA ALA A 196 4.20 11.73 4.12
C ALA A 196 3.55 13.07 3.75
N VAL A 197 2.22 13.16 3.80
CA VAL A 197 1.50 14.39 3.42
C VAL A 197 1.15 15.25 4.64
N THR A 198 1.18 14.68 5.83
CA THR A 198 0.78 15.38 7.06
C THR A 198 1.98 15.93 7.84
N ILE A 199 3.15 15.28 7.81
CA ILE A 199 4.37 15.74 8.50
C ILE A 199 4.76 17.17 8.09
N PRO A 200 4.88 17.52 6.79
CA PRO A 200 5.31 18.88 6.43
C PRO A 200 4.38 19.98 6.96
N LEU A 201 3.09 19.68 7.06
CA LEU A 201 2.12 20.62 7.62
C LEU A 201 2.18 20.69 9.16
N HIS A 202 2.48 19.59 9.80
CA HIS A 202 2.69 19.53 11.23
C HIS A 202 3.95 20.31 11.64
N GLU A 203 5.06 20.11 10.96
CA GLU A 203 6.31 20.87 11.12
C GLU A 203 6.12 22.37 10.88
N ALA A 204 5.33 22.71 9.85
CA ALA A 204 4.94 24.08 9.55
C ALA A 204 3.88 24.65 10.54
N LYS A 205 3.49 23.88 11.56
CA LYS A 205 2.48 24.24 12.57
C LYS A 205 1.12 24.63 11.97
N LYS A 206 0.75 24.05 10.82
CA LYS A 206 -0.55 24.27 10.16
C LYS A 206 -1.61 23.28 10.61
N VAL A 207 -1.19 22.15 11.17
CA VAL A 207 -2.04 21.09 11.72
C VAL A 207 -1.35 20.47 12.94
N LYS A 208 -2.08 19.67 13.71
CA LYS A 208 -1.52 18.86 14.81
C LYS A 208 -1.68 17.39 14.49
N ILE A 209 -0.59 16.61 14.49
CA ILE A 209 -0.66 15.14 14.47
C ILE A 209 -0.78 14.68 15.93
N ILE A 210 -1.88 14.02 16.25
CA ILE A 210 -2.19 13.55 17.62
C ILE A 210 -1.89 12.05 17.82
N GLY A 211 -1.45 11.36 16.79
CA GLY A 211 -1.00 9.97 16.89
C GLY A 211 -0.67 9.37 15.53
N MET A 212 0.21 8.38 15.56
CA MET A 212 0.59 7.59 14.37
C MET A 212 0.15 6.14 14.53
N THR A 213 -0.15 5.49 13.39
CA THR A 213 -0.53 4.06 13.35
C THR A 213 0.67 3.11 13.38
N SER A 214 1.89 3.62 13.50
CA SER A 214 3.09 2.79 13.63
C SER A 214 3.16 2.13 15.01
N PRO A 215 3.77 0.92 15.12
CA PRO A 215 3.93 0.24 16.41
C PRO A 215 4.87 0.98 17.36
N GLU A 216 5.81 1.77 16.79
CA GLU A 216 6.82 2.56 17.49
C GLU A 216 6.93 3.94 16.83
N ARG A 217 7.50 4.92 17.56
CA ARG A 217 7.77 6.25 16.99
C ARG A 217 8.72 6.16 15.81
N LEU A 218 8.49 6.98 14.81
CA LEU A 218 9.31 7.01 13.61
C LEU A 218 10.39 8.09 13.69
N PRO A 219 11.60 7.81 13.19
CA PRO A 219 12.69 8.80 13.17
C PRO A 219 12.34 10.10 12.45
N VAL A 220 11.43 10.05 11.47
CA VAL A 220 10.96 11.21 10.71
C VAL A 220 10.02 12.12 11.52
N ALA A 221 9.46 11.63 12.64
CA ALA A 221 8.58 12.39 13.53
C ALA A 221 8.73 11.89 14.98
N PRO A 222 9.91 12.06 15.60
CA PRO A 222 10.22 11.47 16.92
C PRO A 222 9.37 12.03 18.05
N ASP A 223 8.87 13.25 17.89
CA ASP A 223 8.03 13.91 18.90
C ASP A 223 6.56 13.51 18.82
N VAL A 224 6.12 12.88 17.72
CA VAL A 224 4.74 12.44 17.56
C VAL A 224 4.56 11.06 18.20
N PRO A 225 3.61 10.91 19.17
CA PRO A 225 3.36 9.63 19.81
C PRO A 225 2.63 8.67 18.87
N THR A 226 2.77 7.36 19.11
CA THR A 226 1.92 6.38 18.45
C THR A 226 0.55 6.30 19.13
N LEU A 227 -0.45 5.77 18.42
CA LEU A 227 -1.77 5.50 19.02
C LEU A 227 -1.65 4.43 20.12
N LYS A 228 -0.76 3.44 19.91
CA LYS A 228 -0.46 2.38 20.86
C LYS A 228 0.13 2.92 22.19
N GLU A 229 1.08 3.85 22.12
CA GLU A 229 1.62 4.54 23.32
C GLU A 229 0.54 5.27 24.12
N GLN A 230 -0.52 5.72 23.46
CA GLN A 230 -1.64 6.43 24.08
C GLN A 230 -2.79 5.48 24.49
N GLY A 231 -2.55 4.14 24.51
CA GLY A 231 -3.51 3.15 24.95
C GLY A 231 -4.60 2.81 23.92
N THR A 232 -4.43 3.22 22.66
CA THR A 232 -5.35 2.88 21.56
C THR A 232 -4.67 1.87 20.64
N ASP A 233 -5.14 0.64 20.65
CA ASP A 233 -4.54 -0.45 19.87
C ASP A 233 -4.98 -0.38 18.39
N ILE A 234 -4.50 0.63 17.70
CA ILE A 234 -4.65 0.82 16.25
C ILE A 234 -3.24 0.86 15.65
N VAL A 235 -2.80 -0.29 15.14
CA VAL A 235 -1.57 -0.43 14.35
C VAL A 235 -1.97 -0.78 12.94
N ASN A 236 -1.59 0.03 11.97
CA ASN A 236 -1.92 -0.19 10.56
C ASN A 236 -0.91 0.48 9.64
N TYR A 237 -0.68 -0.10 8.48
CA TYR A 237 0.17 0.47 7.44
C TYR A 237 -0.33 0.12 6.04
N GLY A 238 -0.18 1.05 5.11
CA GLY A 238 -0.22 0.75 3.68
C GLY A 238 1.10 0.15 3.23
N TRP A 239 1.06 -0.68 2.21
CA TRP A 239 2.27 -1.27 1.64
C TRP A 239 2.22 -1.26 0.11
N TRP A 240 3.40 -1.31 -0.49
CA TRP A 240 3.63 -1.58 -1.90
C TRP A 240 4.63 -2.70 -2.04
N GLY A 241 4.47 -3.48 -3.09
CA GLY A 241 5.33 -4.60 -3.40
C GLY A 241 5.39 -4.88 -4.89
N VAL A 242 6.19 -5.87 -5.23
CA VAL A 242 6.23 -6.45 -6.56
C VAL A 242 5.52 -7.79 -6.54
N CYS A 243 4.60 -8.00 -7.48
CA CYS A 243 3.85 -9.22 -7.65
C CYS A 243 3.94 -9.71 -9.11
N ALA A 244 3.75 -11.00 -9.31
CA ALA A 244 3.59 -11.64 -10.61
C ALA A 244 2.23 -12.35 -10.69
N ALA A 245 1.85 -12.90 -11.85
CA ALA A 245 0.69 -13.78 -11.96
C ALA A 245 0.97 -15.13 -11.27
N ALA A 246 -0.04 -15.68 -10.59
CA ALA A 246 0.05 -17.02 -9.99
C ALA A 246 0.39 -18.07 -11.05
N GLY A 247 1.22 -19.05 -10.65
CA GLY A 247 1.79 -20.04 -11.59
C GLY A 247 3.12 -19.62 -12.22
N THR A 248 3.63 -18.42 -11.92
CA THR A 248 5.03 -18.06 -12.19
C THR A 248 5.95 -19.00 -11.40
N PRO A 249 6.95 -19.65 -12.05
CA PRO A 249 7.82 -20.63 -11.40
C PRO A 249 8.56 -20.04 -10.17
N ARG A 250 8.57 -20.80 -9.06
CA ARG A 250 9.19 -20.36 -7.79
C ARG A 250 10.65 -19.89 -7.97
N PRO A 251 11.53 -20.55 -8.75
CA PRO A 251 12.89 -20.07 -8.96
C PRO A 251 12.96 -18.69 -9.60
N ILE A 252 12.00 -18.34 -10.46
CA ILE A 252 11.89 -16.99 -11.06
C ILE A 252 11.47 -15.97 -10.02
N LEU A 253 10.47 -16.29 -9.17
CA LEU A 253 10.05 -15.42 -8.08
C LEU A 253 11.21 -15.13 -7.11
N GLU A 254 12.00 -16.15 -6.75
CA GLU A 254 13.16 -16.00 -5.88
C GLU A 254 14.30 -15.21 -6.52
N THR A 255 14.50 -15.37 -7.83
CA THR A 255 15.47 -14.54 -8.56
C THR A 255 15.06 -13.08 -8.56
N LEU A 256 13.80 -12.79 -8.89
CA LEU A 256 13.24 -11.43 -8.83
C LEU A 256 13.33 -10.87 -7.40
N ASN A 257 12.96 -11.67 -6.39
CA ASN A 257 13.00 -11.26 -4.98
C ASN A 257 14.40 -10.79 -4.57
N ARG A 258 15.46 -11.56 -4.85
CA ARG A 258 16.84 -11.18 -4.52
C ARG A 258 17.23 -9.84 -5.14
N HIS A 259 16.90 -9.62 -6.41
CA HIS A 259 17.25 -8.38 -7.10
C HIS A 259 16.40 -7.19 -6.63
N VAL A 260 15.11 -7.41 -6.35
CA VAL A 260 14.24 -6.39 -5.75
C VAL A 260 14.75 -6.01 -4.35
N ALA A 261 15.11 -6.97 -3.52
CA ALA A 261 15.66 -6.70 -2.18
C ALA A 261 16.95 -5.88 -2.25
N THR A 262 17.87 -6.22 -3.19
CA THR A 262 19.09 -5.45 -3.44
C THR A 262 18.76 -4.02 -3.90
N ALA A 263 17.78 -3.85 -4.77
CA ALA A 263 17.35 -2.55 -5.25
C ALA A 263 16.75 -1.67 -4.13
N VAL A 264 15.90 -2.26 -3.28
CA VAL A 264 15.31 -1.59 -2.11
C VAL A 264 16.38 -1.17 -1.10
N ALA A 265 17.43 -1.97 -0.92
CA ALA A 265 18.54 -1.65 -0.03
C ALA A 265 19.48 -0.55 -0.57
N SER A 266 19.35 -0.17 -1.86
CA SER A 266 20.23 0.81 -2.47
C SER A 266 20.06 2.21 -1.87
N PRO A 267 21.15 3.02 -1.79
CA PRO A 267 21.06 4.40 -1.29
C PRO A 267 20.07 5.26 -2.06
N GLU A 268 19.97 5.09 -3.38
CA GLU A 268 19.04 5.87 -4.21
C GLU A 268 17.59 5.57 -3.88
N PHE A 269 17.23 4.28 -3.74
CA PHE A 269 15.87 3.89 -3.36
C PHE A 269 15.52 4.46 -1.99
N LYS A 270 16.38 4.24 -0.99
CA LYS A 270 16.19 4.73 0.38
C LYS A 270 16.02 6.25 0.41
N THR A 271 16.97 6.99 -0.18
CA THR A 271 16.95 8.47 -0.15
C THR A 271 15.67 9.04 -0.75
N VAL A 272 15.18 8.46 -1.86
CA VAL A 272 13.96 8.97 -2.51
C VAL A 272 12.71 8.61 -1.69
N ILE A 273 12.63 7.37 -1.21
CA ILE A 273 11.43 6.89 -0.52
C ILE A 273 11.32 7.50 0.89
N GLU A 274 12.41 7.56 1.65
CA GLU A 274 12.42 8.12 3.02
C GLU A 274 12.04 9.61 3.05
N LYS A 275 12.42 10.38 2.04
CA LYS A 275 12.00 11.79 1.90
C LYS A 275 10.48 11.97 1.84
N THR A 276 9.75 10.93 1.47
CA THR A 276 8.29 10.95 1.43
C THR A 276 7.64 10.45 2.72
N GLY A 277 8.41 10.20 3.79
CA GLY A 277 7.90 9.65 5.05
C GLY A 277 7.45 8.18 4.93
N VAL A 278 7.90 7.50 3.88
CA VAL A 278 7.65 6.07 3.62
C VAL A 278 8.91 5.28 3.98
N ILE A 279 8.74 4.09 4.51
CA ILE A 279 9.85 3.24 4.98
C ILE A 279 10.18 2.21 3.89
N PRO A 280 11.38 2.27 3.28
CA PRO A 280 11.86 1.24 2.38
C PRO A 280 12.12 -0.05 3.17
N VAL A 281 11.54 -1.14 2.72
CA VAL A 281 11.68 -2.46 3.36
C VAL A 281 11.42 -3.55 2.34
N SER A 282 12.28 -4.57 2.30
CA SER A 282 12.05 -5.79 1.51
C SER A 282 11.60 -6.94 2.41
N SER A 283 11.08 -7.99 1.78
CA SER A 283 10.69 -9.24 2.44
C SER A 283 11.08 -10.43 1.56
N SER A 284 11.06 -11.61 2.11
CA SER A 284 11.01 -12.85 1.31
C SER A 284 9.66 -12.98 0.59
N VAL A 285 9.59 -13.91 -0.35
CA VAL A 285 8.34 -14.25 -1.07
C VAL A 285 7.26 -14.70 -0.08
N ASP A 286 7.62 -15.55 0.88
CA ASP A 286 6.67 -16.14 1.82
C ASP A 286 6.19 -15.13 2.88
N GLU A 287 7.08 -14.27 3.37
CA GLU A 287 6.70 -13.16 4.25
C GLU A 287 5.74 -12.20 3.55
N PHE A 288 5.97 -11.90 2.26
CA PHE A 288 5.06 -11.02 1.53
C PHE A 288 3.71 -11.69 1.27
N ALA A 289 3.69 -12.99 1.01
CA ALA A 289 2.44 -13.75 0.93
C ALA A 289 1.62 -13.67 2.23
N ALA A 290 2.30 -13.81 3.38
CA ALA A 290 1.67 -13.67 4.68
C ALA A 290 1.11 -12.26 4.91
N ILE A 291 1.85 -11.21 4.52
CA ILE A 291 1.40 -9.81 4.62
C ILE A 291 0.13 -9.58 3.78
N ILE A 292 0.07 -10.08 2.54
CA ILE A 292 -1.12 -9.95 1.68
C ILE A 292 -2.32 -10.66 2.31
N ALA A 293 -2.14 -11.89 2.79
CA ALA A 293 -3.20 -12.67 3.42
C ALA A 293 -3.72 -12.02 4.70
N GLU A 294 -2.81 -11.54 5.57
CA GLU A 294 -3.20 -10.86 6.81
C GLU A 294 -3.91 -9.53 6.53
N THR A 295 -3.43 -8.75 5.54
CA THR A 295 -4.11 -7.52 5.09
C THR A 295 -5.57 -7.80 4.69
N ALA A 296 -5.80 -8.82 3.89
CA ALA A 296 -7.15 -9.19 3.46
C ALA A 296 -8.03 -9.64 4.63
N LYS A 297 -7.48 -10.45 5.54
CA LYS A 297 -8.18 -10.94 6.73
C LYS A 297 -8.57 -9.79 7.66
N GLU A 298 -7.62 -8.92 8.02
CA GLU A 298 -7.86 -7.78 8.91
C GLU A 298 -8.86 -6.79 8.30
N ALA A 299 -8.70 -6.47 7.01
CA ALA A 299 -9.65 -5.62 6.30
C ALA A 299 -11.05 -6.23 6.25
N GLY A 300 -11.16 -7.54 6.02
CA GLY A 300 -12.44 -8.25 6.01
C GLY A 300 -13.17 -8.18 7.37
N VAL A 301 -12.43 -8.35 8.47
CA VAL A 301 -12.98 -8.18 9.82
C VAL A 301 -13.45 -6.74 10.01
N MET A 302 -12.62 -5.75 9.67
CA MET A 302 -12.91 -4.33 9.85
C MET A 302 -14.12 -3.90 9.00
N ILE A 303 -14.19 -4.26 7.72
CA ILE A 303 -15.31 -3.96 6.83
C ILE A 303 -16.63 -4.50 7.40
N LYS A 304 -16.62 -5.77 7.86
CA LYS A 304 -17.79 -6.40 8.47
C LYS A 304 -18.22 -5.72 9.77
N GLU A 305 -17.28 -5.45 10.66
CA GLU A 305 -17.54 -4.85 11.96
C GLU A 305 -18.03 -3.39 11.87
N LEU A 306 -17.60 -2.67 10.84
CA LEU A 306 -17.99 -1.29 10.57
C LEU A 306 -19.23 -1.17 9.69
N GLY A 307 -19.79 -2.30 9.22
CA GLY A 307 -20.97 -2.32 8.36
C GLY A 307 -20.78 -1.62 7.01
N ILE A 308 -19.57 -1.70 6.45
CA ILE A 308 -19.27 -1.07 5.16
C ILE A 308 -19.84 -1.93 4.04
N GLU A 309 -20.74 -1.34 3.26
CA GLU A 309 -21.36 -2.00 2.12
C GLU A 309 -20.37 -2.09 0.93
N GLN A 310 -20.47 -3.19 0.18
CA GLN A 310 -19.70 -3.35 -1.03
C GLN A 310 -20.16 -2.35 -2.11
N LEU A 311 -19.19 -1.80 -2.81
CA LEU A 311 -19.35 -0.90 -3.94
C LEU A 311 -19.70 -1.68 -5.22
N ASP A 312 -20.42 -1.05 -6.16
CA ASP A 312 -20.75 -1.64 -7.47
C ASP A 312 -19.60 -1.60 -8.47
#